data_8b79fb85c1ca1f117adba0a59e2358d7
#
_entry.id   8b79fb85c1ca1f117adba0a59e2358d7
#
_cell.length_a   1.000
_cell.length_b   1.000
_cell.length_c   1.000
_cell.angle_alpha   90.00
_cell.angle_beta   90.00
_cell.angle_gamma   90.00
#
_symmetry.space_group_name_H-M   'P 1'
#
loop_
_entity.id
_entity.type
_entity.pdbx_description
1 polymer ?
#
loop_
_entity_poly.entity_id
_entity_poly.type
_entity_poly.pdbx_seq_one_letter_code
_entity_poly.pdbx_strand_id
1 'polypeptide(L)'
;LVDASNAFNSLDRQAALWNCRILWSRASLFLFNTYRGYACIFVKGVAQPVLSREGTTQGDPLAMLMYAVGVLPLVRKLKERGFCTQTWYADDVSAGGKVGPVREWLNALIQDDPMYGYYPEPSKSIVIVKVGKLEEARAAFAGLDMEFVEASRFLGGFLGKEDAVRHLLEEKVRKWVEAVEDLAEAAEVYPQDAYVCFIKSLQCEWGYIQRVVEGAAEVMDPLDKAIQDKFLPAVFGREMLSWEKELVKAAVKRGGLGIRCPTETAKDAYQMSVEGTAKMVEAVRQGTDLVEEEHNDQLREVRREMKARWEKEEEENVKHLVADLPNKRPKRALERVRKENMSGWLTVGPSKQYGFDLSREMFRDRLNLR
;
A
#
# COMPACT_ATOMS: atom_id res chain seq x y z
N LEU A 1 16.34 8.39 6.50
CA LEU A 1 15.83 7.02 6.39
C LEU A 1 17.01 6.07 6.52
N VAL A 2 16.91 5.08 7.38
CA VAL A 2 17.97 4.11 7.65
C VAL A 2 17.48 2.74 7.26
N ASP A 3 18.21 2.07 6.37
CA ASP A 3 18.03 0.67 6.03
C ASP A 3 18.94 -0.20 6.90
N ALA A 4 18.50 -1.39 7.27
CA ALA A 4 19.28 -2.32 8.07
C ALA A 4 19.67 -3.56 7.27
N SER A 5 20.94 -3.96 7.42
CA SER A 5 21.44 -5.16 6.77
C SER A 5 20.86 -6.41 7.41
N ASN A 6 20.09 -7.18 6.63
CA ASN A 6 19.57 -8.51 7.02
C ASN A 6 18.83 -8.55 8.38
N ALA A 7 18.12 -7.48 8.73
CA ALA A 7 17.60 -7.17 10.06
C ALA A 7 16.86 -8.34 10.75
N PHE A 8 15.88 -8.96 10.06
CA PHE A 8 15.12 -10.07 10.64
C PHE A 8 15.96 -11.31 10.96
N ASN A 9 17.01 -11.57 10.18
CA ASN A 9 17.87 -12.73 10.40
C ASN A 9 19.00 -12.45 11.38
N SER A 10 19.36 -11.17 11.60
CA SER A 10 20.47 -10.74 12.46
C SER A 10 20.04 -10.44 13.89
N LEU A 11 18.72 -10.37 14.16
CA LEU A 11 18.19 -10.12 15.50
C LEU A 11 18.74 -11.18 16.49
N ASP A 12 19.30 -10.74 17.61
CA ASP A 12 19.71 -11.64 18.68
C ASP A 12 18.47 -12.37 19.25
N ARG A 13 18.34 -13.65 18.91
CA ARG A 13 17.16 -14.45 19.25
C ARG A 13 17.03 -14.66 20.75
N GLN A 14 18.14 -14.81 21.48
CA GLN A 14 18.10 -15.02 22.93
C GLN A 14 17.67 -13.75 23.64
N ALA A 15 18.24 -12.60 23.27
CA ALA A 15 17.84 -11.31 23.80
C ALA A 15 16.38 -11.01 23.47
N ALA A 16 15.92 -11.29 22.24
CA ALA A 16 14.53 -11.10 21.85
C ALA A 16 13.57 -11.96 22.68
N LEU A 17 13.88 -13.22 22.90
CA LEU A 17 13.07 -14.12 23.77
C LEU A 17 13.05 -13.65 25.23
N TRP A 18 14.18 -13.15 25.74
CA TRP A 18 14.24 -12.54 27.05
C TRP A 18 13.38 -11.29 27.15
N ASN A 19 13.46 -10.40 26.17
CA ASN A 19 12.63 -9.20 26.09
C ASN A 19 11.14 -9.55 26.02
N CYS A 20 10.75 -10.57 25.25
CA CYS A 20 9.38 -11.07 25.21
C CYS A 20 8.90 -11.53 26.59
N ARG A 21 9.77 -12.20 27.39
CA ARG A 21 9.42 -12.63 28.75
C ARG A 21 9.11 -11.44 29.66
N ILE A 22 9.84 -10.34 29.53
CA ILE A 22 9.70 -9.16 30.40
C ILE A 22 8.58 -8.27 29.90
N LEU A 23 8.56 -7.95 28.60
CA LEU A 23 7.69 -6.93 28.03
C LEU A 23 6.33 -7.49 27.58
N TRP A 24 6.26 -8.79 27.30
CA TRP A 24 5.05 -9.44 26.82
C TRP A 24 4.92 -10.88 27.36
N SER A 25 4.82 -11.00 28.66
CA SER A 25 4.81 -12.27 29.39
C SER A 25 3.73 -13.26 28.92
N ARG A 26 2.56 -12.77 28.45
CA ARG A 26 1.46 -13.60 27.94
C ARG A 26 1.83 -14.44 26.71
N ALA A 27 2.69 -13.92 25.83
CA ALA A 27 3.14 -14.60 24.63
C ALA A 27 4.49 -15.32 24.81
N SER A 28 5.20 -15.05 25.91
CA SER A 28 6.59 -15.49 26.10
C SER A 28 6.79 -17.00 26.01
N LEU A 29 5.90 -17.79 26.61
CA LEU A 29 6.01 -19.25 26.57
C LEU A 29 5.80 -19.80 25.15
N PHE A 30 4.87 -19.24 24.41
CA PHE A 30 4.62 -19.63 23.02
C PHE A 30 5.82 -19.31 22.14
N LEU A 31 6.31 -18.06 22.19
CA LEU A 31 7.49 -17.62 21.44
C LEU A 31 8.74 -18.39 21.80
N PHE A 32 8.95 -18.66 23.10
CA PHE A 32 10.06 -19.49 23.55
C PHE A 32 10.00 -20.90 22.95
N ASN A 33 8.85 -21.56 22.96
CA ASN A 33 8.70 -22.89 22.37
C ASN A 33 8.89 -22.92 20.86
N THR A 34 8.53 -21.81 20.17
CA THR A 34 8.69 -21.67 18.72
C THR A 34 10.16 -21.44 18.33
N TYR A 35 10.88 -20.59 19.07
CA TYR A 35 12.19 -20.08 18.66
C TYR A 35 13.38 -20.55 19.48
N ARG A 36 13.20 -21.30 20.58
CA ARG A 36 14.30 -21.81 21.43
C ARG A 36 15.24 -22.78 20.73
N GLY A 37 14.74 -23.47 19.70
CA GLY A 37 15.51 -24.43 18.92
C GLY A 37 16.03 -23.85 17.63
N TYR A 38 16.91 -24.57 16.97
CA TYR A 38 17.41 -24.22 15.65
C TYR A 38 16.51 -24.84 14.58
N ALA A 39 16.00 -24.02 13.68
CA ALA A 39 15.26 -24.52 12.53
C ALA A 39 16.22 -25.02 11.44
N CYS A 40 15.92 -26.18 10.87
CA CYS A 40 16.68 -26.73 9.74
C CYS A 40 16.18 -26.15 8.43
N ILE A 41 17.08 -25.53 7.67
CA ILE A 41 16.80 -25.02 6.31
C ILE A 41 17.41 -26.02 5.33
N PHE A 42 16.57 -26.63 4.49
CA PHE A 42 17.00 -27.55 3.45
C PHE A 42 17.19 -26.81 2.14
N VAL A 43 18.42 -26.82 1.63
CA VAL A 43 18.76 -26.16 0.36
C VAL A 43 18.96 -27.24 -0.71
N LYS A 44 18.31 -27.10 -1.88
CA LYS A 44 18.45 -28.05 -2.98
C LYS A 44 19.94 -28.16 -3.41
N GLY A 45 20.46 -29.37 -3.44
CA GLY A 45 21.85 -29.64 -3.80
C GLY A 45 22.86 -29.57 -2.64
N VAL A 46 22.43 -29.26 -1.42
CA VAL A 46 23.26 -29.28 -0.21
C VAL A 46 22.92 -30.50 0.63
N ALA A 47 23.94 -31.33 0.94
CA ALA A 47 23.75 -32.61 1.61
C ALA A 47 23.31 -32.47 3.09
N GLN A 48 23.69 -31.37 3.75
CA GLN A 48 23.35 -31.14 5.16
C GLN A 48 22.48 -29.87 5.30
N PRO A 49 21.52 -29.87 6.24
CA PRO A 49 20.70 -28.69 6.49
C PRO A 49 21.54 -27.57 7.11
N VAL A 50 21.23 -26.35 6.73
CA VAL A 50 21.73 -25.14 7.38
C VAL A 50 20.87 -24.87 8.60
N LEU A 51 21.50 -24.60 9.74
CA LEU A 51 20.79 -24.32 10.99
C LEU A 51 20.53 -22.79 11.10
N SER A 52 19.27 -22.40 11.18
CA SER A 52 18.87 -21.03 11.54
C SER A 52 19.02 -20.86 13.05
N ARG A 53 20.06 -20.16 13.48
CA ARG A 53 20.41 -19.99 14.89
C ARG A 53 19.95 -18.68 15.47
N GLU A 54 19.93 -17.63 14.64
CA GLU A 54 19.56 -16.26 15.00
C GLU A 54 18.32 -15.79 14.24
N GLY A 55 17.83 -14.62 14.59
CA GLY A 55 16.76 -13.94 13.90
C GLY A 55 15.38 -14.57 14.05
N THR A 56 14.47 -14.06 13.26
CA THR A 56 13.09 -14.57 13.13
C THR A 56 12.88 -15.14 11.72
N THR A 57 11.98 -16.11 11.59
CA THR A 57 11.72 -16.75 10.30
C THR A 57 10.83 -15.87 9.43
N GLN A 58 11.31 -15.47 8.25
CA GLN A 58 10.50 -14.74 7.28
C GLN A 58 9.31 -15.60 6.84
N GLY A 59 8.11 -15.01 6.86
CA GLY A 59 6.86 -15.72 6.60
C GLY A 59 6.15 -16.26 7.84
N ASP A 60 6.80 -16.28 9.01
CA ASP A 60 6.13 -16.56 10.28
C ASP A 60 5.24 -15.36 10.66
N PRO A 61 3.93 -15.56 10.92
CA PRO A 61 3.03 -14.47 11.33
C PRO A 61 3.48 -13.70 12.58
N LEU A 62 4.30 -14.31 13.45
CA LEU A 62 4.80 -13.70 14.68
C LEU A 62 6.19 -13.06 14.52
N ALA A 63 6.85 -13.23 13.38
CA ALA A 63 8.20 -12.72 13.16
C ALA A 63 8.31 -11.21 13.37
N MET A 64 7.37 -10.44 12.79
CA MET A 64 7.29 -8.98 12.92
C MET A 64 7.15 -8.55 14.39
N LEU A 65 6.29 -9.22 15.12
CA LEU A 65 6.02 -8.89 16.52
C LEU A 65 7.21 -9.24 17.41
N MET A 66 7.82 -10.41 17.21
CA MET A 66 9.03 -10.80 17.92
C MET A 66 10.19 -9.86 17.64
N TYR A 67 10.35 -9.45 16.37
CA TYR A 67 11.35 -8.47 15.96
C TYR A 67 11.11 -7.13 16.68
N ALA A 68 9.89 -6.59 16.63
CA ALA A 68 9.53 -5.34 17.29
C ALA A 68 9.81 -5.37 18.79
N VAL A 69 9.46 -6.44 19.50
CA VAL A 69 9.76 -6.61 20.92
C VAL A 69 11.26 -6.75 21.18
N GLY A 70 11.98 -7.40 20.27
CA GLY A 70 13.43 -7.59 20.35
C GLY A 70 14.20 -6.26 20.27
N VAL A 71 13.80 -5.37 19.36
CA VAL A 71 14.46 -4.05 19.16
C VAL A 71 13.91 -2.95 20.08
N LEU A 72 12.77 -3.16 20.75
CA LEU A 72 12.13 -2.13 21.57
C LEU A 72 13.04 -1.50 22.63
N PRO A 73 13.95 -2.23 23.33
CA PRO A 73 14.90 -1.61 24.25
C PRO A 73 15.85 -0.63 23.56
N LEU A 74 16.32 -0.90 22.34
CA LEU A 74 17.13 0.00 21.53
C LEU A 74 16.34 1.28 21.19
N VAL A 75 15.09 1.11 20.74
CA VAL A 75 14.19 2.24 20.43
C VAL A 75 14.01 3.15 21.63
N ARG A 76 13.77 2.58 22.82
CA ARG A 76 13.62 3.34 24.08
C ARG A 76 14.90 4.06 24.47
N LYS A 77 16.03 3.40 24.42
CA LYS A 77 17.35 3.98 24.71
C LYS A 77 17.67 5.18 23.83
N LEU A 78 17.39 5.09 22.52
CA LEU A 78 17.57 6.18 21.59
C LEU A 78 16.58 7.34 21.84
N LYS A 79 15.31 7.02 22.19
CA LYS A 79 14.29 8.02 22.55
C LYS A 79 14.70 8.81 23.80
N GLU A 80 15.24 8.15 24.83
CA GLU A 80 15.68 8.78 26.08
C GLU A 80 16.80 9.81 25.87
N ARG A 81 17.63 9.63 24.83
CA ARG A 81 18.69 10.62 24.47
C ARG A 81 18.12 11.91 23.89
N GLY A 82 16.89 11.93 23.40
CA GLY A 82 16.17 13.14 23.01
C GLY A 82 16.72 13.92 21.81
N PHE A 83 17.56 13.30 20.97
CA PHE A 83 18.21 13.99 19.84
C PHE A 83 17.23 14.51 18.79
N CYS A 84 16.27 13.68 18.39
CA CYS A 84 15.33 13.95 17.30
C CYS A 84 14.07 13.10 17.42
N THR A 85 13.07 13.36 16.56
CA THR A 85 11.93 12.47 16.43
C THR A 85 12.33 11.25 15.62
N GLN A 86 12.00 10.07 16.12
CA GLN A 86 12.27 8.79 15.43
C GLN A 86 10.98 8.01 15.22
N THR A 87 10.91 7.24 14.14
CA THR A 87 9.81 6.33 13.83
C THR A 87 10.37 5.01 13.35
N TRP A 88 9.82 3.90 13.86
CA TRP A 88 10.25 2.55 13.55
C TRP A 88 9.09 1.77 12.95
N TYR A 89 9.29 1.19 11.80
CA TYR A 89 8.37 0.25 11.17
C TYR A 89 9.15 -0.98 10.73
N ALA A 90 9.08 -2.04 11.54
CA ALA A 90 9.94 -3.22 11.39
C ALA A 90 11.43 -2.82 11.36
N ASP A 91 12.11 -3.12 10.27
CA ASP A 91 13.51 -2.79 10.00
C ASP A 91 13.70 -1.39 9.39
N ASP A 92 12.65 -0.80 8.82
CA ASP A 92 12.68 0.57 8.31
C ASP A 92 12.66 1.58 9.45
N VAL A 93 13.72 2.34 9.58
CA VAL A 93 13.84 3.37 10.62
C VAL A 93 13.99 4.76 10.00
N SER A 94 13.30 5.70 10.57
CA SER A 94 13.43 7.11 10.17
C SER A 94 13.67 8.02 11.37
N ALA A 95 14.48 9.05 11.16
CA ALA A 95 14.71 10.12 12.11
C ALA A 95 14.51 11.48 11.45
N GLY A 96 13.80 12.37 12.13
CA GLY A 96 13.50 13.71 11.64
C GLY A 96 13.87 14.78 12.65
N GLY A 97 14.57 15.83 12.17
CA GLY A 97 14.99 16.92 13.04
C GLY A 97 16.01 17.85 12.40
N LYS A 98 16.75 18.60 13.24
CA LYS A 98 17.89 19.41 12.79
C LYS A 98 19.05 18.49 12.40
N VAL A 99 19.88 18.91 11.46
CA VAL A 99 20.97 18.12 10.87
C VAL A 99 21.91 17.53 11.92
N GLY A 100 22.44 18.34 12.83
CA GLY A 100 23.36 17.88 13.88
C GLY A 100 22.76 16.82 14.79
N PRO A 101 21.62 17.09 15.46
CA PRO A 101 20.92 16.11 16.29
C PRO A 101 20.57 14.80 15.59
N VAL A 102 20.17 14.83 14.30
CA VAL A 102 19.93 13.61 13.53
C VAL A 102 21.22 12.83 13.30
N ARG A 103 22.34 13.53 13.07
CA ARG A 103 23.66 12.89 12.98
C ARG A 103 24.07 12.23 14.30
N GLU A 104 23.86 12.90 15.43
CA GLU A 104 24.16 12.35 16.76
C GLU A 104 23.29 11.12 17.06
N TRP A 105 22.01 11.17 16.67
CA TRP A 105 21.11 10.02 16.76
C TRP A 105 21.64 8.82 15.94
N LEU A 106 22.08 9.06 14.69
CA LEU A 106 22.61 8.00 13.84
C LEU A 106 23.92 7.41 14.41
N ASN A 107 24.79 8.25 14.96
CA ASN A 107 26.00 7.78 15.64
C ASN A 107 25.65 6.89 16.84
N ALA A 108 24.66 7.31 17.64
CA ALA A 108 24.19 6.53 18.78
C ALA A 108 23.55 5.20 18.33
N LEU A 109 22.80 5.21 17.25
CA LEU A 109 22.26 3.98 16.65
C LEU A 109 23.41 3.05 16.27
N ILE A 110 24.38 3.47 15.46
CA ILE A 110 25.54 2.67 15.02
C ILE A 110 26.37 2.15 16.20
N GLN A 111 26.45 2.90 17.30
CA GLN A 111 27.19 2.47 18.48
C GLN A 111 26.46 1.40 19.30
N ASP A 112 25.14 1.54 19.41
CA ASP A 112 24.33 0.72 20.31
C ASP A 112 23.74 -0.55 19.64
N ASP A 113 23.58 -0.53 18.32
CA ASP A 113 22.87 -1.50 17.50
C ASP A 113 23.42 -2.94 17.56
N PRO A 114 24.75 -3.18 17.57
CA PRO A 114 25.29 -4.54 17.55
C PRO A 114 24.77 -5.41 18.71
N MET A 115 24.48 -4.76 19.84
CA MET A 115 23.96 -5.46 21.05
C MET A 115 22.54 -6.00 20.86
N TYR A 116 21.83 -5.50 19.84
CA TYR A 116 20.43 -5.88 19.56
C TYR A 116 20.30 -6.67 18.25
N GLY A 117 21.42 -6.88 17.54
CA GLY A 117 21.42 -7.53 16.23
C GLY A 117 20.81 -6.65 15.11
N TYR A 118 20.82 -5.35 15.30
CA TYR A 118 20.42 -4.37 14.28
C TYR A 118 21.66 -3.71 13.68
N TYR A 119 21.84 -3.77 12.37
CA TYR A 119 23.05 -3.28 11.67
C TYR A 119 22.66 -2.29 10.57
N PRO A 120 22.72 -0.95 10.84
CA PRO A 120 22.48 0.07 9.82
C PRO A 120 23.41 -0.09 8.63
N GLU A 121 22.85 0.07 7.44
CA GLU A 121 23.60 0.01 6.17
C GLU A 121 23.64 1.41 5.54
N PRO A 122 24.69 2.23 5.79
CA PRO A 122 24.76 3.59 5.31
C PRO A 122 24.63 3.71 3.78
N SER A 123 25.20 2.76 3.02
CA SER A 123 25.15 2.76 1.55
C SER A 123 23.74 2.58 0.96
N LYS A 124 22.80 2.09 1.75
CA LYS A 124 21.38 1.98 1.39
C LYS A 124 20.51 3.00 2.12
N SER A 125 21.10 3.78 3.01
CA SER A 125 20.41 4.78 3.81
C SER A 125 20.39 6.12 3.11
N ILE A 126 19.31 6.90 3.31
CA ILE A 126 19.04 8.12 2.56
C ILE A 126 18.82 9.29 3.50
N VAL A 127 19.42 10.44 3.16
CA VAL A 127 19.16 11.72 3.83
C VAL A 127 18.27 12.58 2.94
N ILE A 128 17.02 12.78 3.35
CA ILE A 128 16.10 13.71 2.69
C ILE A 128 16.33 15.09 3.26
N VAL A 129 16.71 16.03 2.42
CA VAL A 129 17.21 17.33 2.86
C VAL A 129 16.26 18.45 2.41
N LYS A 130 15.96 19.38 3.34
CA LYS A 130 15.23 20.60 2.98
C LYS A 130 16.09 21.52 2.12
N VAL A 131 15.42 22.31 1.27
CA VAL A 131 16.06 23.33 0.43
C VAL A 131 17.00 24.21 1.27
N GLY A 132 18.22 24.43 0.77
CA GLY A 132 19.23 25.25 1.41
C GLY A 132 19.98 24.59 2.58
N LYS A 133 19.73 23.30 2.87
CA LYS A 133 20.43 22.57 3.95
C LYS A 133 21.36 21.46 3.45
N LEU A 134 21.55 21.34 2.14
CA LEU A 134 22.32 20.26 1.54
C LEU A 134 23.79 20.28 1.97
N GLU A 135 24.45 21.44 1.93
CA GLU A 135 25.86 21.54 2.29
C GLU A 135 26.09 21.28 3.79
N GLU A 136 25.19 21.79 4.66
CA GLU A 136 25.22 21.51 6.09
C GLU A 136 25.05 20.00 6.34
N ALA A 137 24.12 19.34 5.63
CA ALA A 137 23.90 17.92 5.75
C ALA A 137 25.11 17.11 5.25
N ARG A 138 25.66 17.43 4.08
CA ARG A 138 26.86 16.76 3.55
C ARG A 138 28.03 16.86 4.49
N ALA A 139 28.26 18.04 5.07
CA ALA A 139 29.34 18.25 6.05
C ALA A 139 29.10 17.43 7.33
N ALA A 140 27.87 17.42 7.85
CA ALA A 140 27.54 16.69 9.07
C ALA A 140 27.63 15.17 8.91
N PHE A 141 27.25 14.64 7.76
CA PHE A 141 27.28 13.19 7.47
C PHE A 141 28.55 12.75 6.73
N ALA A 142 29.57 13.61 6.67
CA ALA A 142 30.86 13.29 6.08
C ALA A 142 31.41 11.97 6.69
N GLY A 143 32.00 11.13 5.84
CA GLY A 143 32.54 9.81 6.22
C GLY A 143 31.53 8.67 6.27
N LEU A 144 30.25 8.93 5.98
CA LEU A 144 29.25 7.90 5.73
C LEU A 144 28.89 7.90 4.24
N ASP A 145 28.77 6.70 3.67
CA ASP A 145 28.34 6.51 2.29
C ASP A 145 26.79 6.51 2.24
N MET A 146 26.22 7.74 2.29
CA MET A 146 24.77 7.94 2.28
C MET A 146 24.35 8.78 1.08
N GLU A 147 23.20 8.49 0.53
CA GLU A 147 22.59 9.27 -0.55
C GLU A 147 21.85 10.50 0.00
N PHE A 148 21.99 11.64 -0.68
CA PHE A 148 21.29 12.89 -0.34
C PHE A 148 20.31 13.25 -1.43
N VAL A 149 19.04 13.32 -1.09
CA VAL A 149 17.94 13.54 -2.05
C VAL A 149 16.96 14.60 -1.53
N GLU A 150 16.18 15.20 -2.45
CA GLU A 150 15.06 16.10 -2.10
C GLU A 150 13.77 15.34 -1.79
N ALA A 151 13.60 14.15 -2.34
CA ALA A 151 12.50 13.24 -2.05
C ALA A 151 12.93 11.78 -2.26
N SER A 152 12.27 10.88 -1.57
CA SER A 152 12.49 9.43 -1.73
C SER A 152 11.22 8.64 -1.44
N ARG A 153 11.22 7.38 -1.89
CA ARG A 153 10.22 6.40 -1.48
C ARG A 153 10.40 6.05 -0.01
N PHE A 154 9.29 6.02 0.73
CA PHE A 154 9.27 5.58 2.12
C PHE A 154 7.98 4.81 2.42
N LEU A 155 8.09 3.60 2.95
CA LEU A 155 6.97 2.71 3.28
C LEU A 155 5.93 2.57 2.15
N GLY A 156 6.41 2.54 0.91
CA GLY A 156 5.54 2.44 -0.28
C GLY A 156 4.91 3.76 -0.75
N GLY A 157 4.97 4.84 0.05
CA GLY A 157 4.62 6.21 -0.34
C GLY A 157 5.85 7.01 -0.76
N PHE A 158 5.73 8.34 -0.78
CA PHE A 158 6.80 9.27 -1.07
C PHE A 158 6.90 10.33 0.02
N LEU A 159 8.12 10.70 0.38
CA LEU A 159 8.43 11.72 1.38
C LEU A 159 9.49 12.66 0.84
N GLY A 160 9.31 13.98 1.01
CA GLY A 160 10.28 14.98 0.59
C GLY A 160 9.66 16.29 0.16
N LYS A 161 10.37 17.03 -0.69
CA LYS A 161 9.91 18.28 -1.29
C LYS A 161 8.78 18.00 -2.28
N GLU A 162 7.76 18.83 -2.28
CA GLU A 162 6.52 18.64 -3.07
C GLU A 162 6.80 18.40 -4.56
N ASP A 163 7.59 19.27 -5.22
CA ASP A 163 7.93 19.12 -6.65
C ASP A 163 8.66 17.79 -6.93
N ALA A 164 9.57 17.38 -6.04
CA ALA A 164 10.32 16.15 -6.19
C ALA A 164 9.44 14.91 -5.93
N VAL A 165 8.53 14.97 -4.96
CA VAL A 165 7.51 13.95 -4.71
C VAL A 165 6.58 13.83 -5.92
N ARG A 166 6.13 14.97 -6.49
CA ARG A 166 5.31 15.01 -7.71
C ARG A 166 5.99 14.29 -8.87
N HIS A 167 7.28 14.54 -9.09
CA HIS A 167 8.05 13.87 -10.15
C HIS A 167 8.11 12.34 -9.96
N LEU A 168 8.40 11.88 -8.73
CA LEU A 168 8.39 10.44 -8.41
C LEU A 168 7.01 9.81 -8.62
N LEU A 169 5.95 10.55 -8.30
CA LEU A 169 4.58 10.10 -8.50
C LEU A 169 4.22 10.02 -9.99
N GLU A 170 4.62 11.02 -10.80
CA GLU A 170 4.44 11.01 -12.26
C GLU A 170 5.14 9.82 -12.91
N GLU A 171 6.35 9.48 -12.46
CA GLU A 171 7.05 8.26 -12.92
C GLU A 171 6.30 6.98 -12.56
N LYS A 172 5.68 6.93 -11.37
CA LYS A 172 4.88 5.79 -10.95
C LYS A 172 3.59 5.67 -11.77
N VAL A 173 2.91 6.81 -12.02
CA VAL A 173 1.72 6.86 -12.88
C VAL A 173 2.04 6.38 -14.29
N ARG A 174 3.17 6.80 -14.86
CA ARG A 174 3.60 6.32 -16.19
C ARG A 174 3.70 4.79 -16.24
N LYS A 175 4.29 4.16 -15.22
CA LYS A 175 4.37 2.69 -15.13
C LYS A 175 3.00 2.03 -15.03
N TRP A 176 2.04 2.66 -14.37
CA TRP A 176 0.66 2.16 -14.32
C TRP A 176 -0.05 2.34 -15.67
N VAL A 177 0.20 3.44 -16.38
CA VAL A 177 -0.30 3.63 -17.75
C VAL A 177 0.21 2.53 -18.67
N GLU A 178 1.52 2.25 -18.66
CA GLU A 178 2.13 1.14 -19.41
C GLU A 178 1.44 -0.21 -19.06
N ALA A 179 1.26 -0.50 -17.78
CA ALA A 179 0.59 -1.74 -17.35
C ALA A 179 -0.89 -1.80 -17.77
N VAL A 180 -1.60 -0.67 -17.83
CA VAL A 180 -2.98 -0.62 -18.36
C VAL A 180 -2.99 -0.84 -19.87
N GLU A 181 -2.03 -0.33 -20.62
CA GLU A 181 -1.89 -0.52 -22.06
C GLU A 181 -1.55 -1.99 -22.40
N ASP A 182 -0.60 -2.59 -21.67
CA ASP A 182 -0.29 -4.04 -21.79
C ASP A 182 -1.53 -4.90 -21.52
N LEU A 183 -2.30 -4.53 -20.51
CA LEU A 183 -3.52 -5.24 -20.16
C LEU A 183 -4.63 -5.02 -21.20
N ALA A 184 -4.66 -3.87 -21.87
CA ALA A 184 -5.56 -3.59 -22.98
C ALA A 184 -5.22 -4.48 -24.19
N GLU A 185 -3.93 -4.66 -24.52
CA GLU A 185 -3.51 -5.61 -25.58
C GLU A 185 -3.94 -7.04 -25.24
N ALA A 186 -3.76 -7.48 -23.98
CA ALA A 186 -4.22 -8.78 -23.54
C ALA A 186 -5.74 -8.93 -23.65
N ALA A 187 -6.50 -7.85 -23.39
CA ALA A 187 -7.97 -7.84 -23.47
C ALA A 187 -8.51 -8.05 -24.88
N GLU A 188 -7.72 -7.78 -25.92
CA GLU A 188 -8.12 -8.09 -27.31
C GLU A 188 -8.34 -9.59 -27.53
N VAL A 189 -7.62 -10.44 -26.82
CA VAL A 189 -7.73 -11.91 -26.92
C VAL A 189 -8.47 -12.51 -25.72
N TYR A 190 -8.20 -12.02 -24.52
CA TYR A 190 -8.69 -12.54 -23.24
C TYR A 190 -9.41 -11.48 -22.40
N PRO A 191 -10.54 -10.91 -22.86
CA PRO A 191 -11.18 -9.76 -22.19
C PRO A 191 -11.69 -10.08 -20.78
N GLN A 192 -12.13 -11.31 -20.50
CA GLN A 192 -12.56 -11.70 -19.16
C GLN A 192 -11.40 -11.74 -18.17
N ASP A 193 -10.29 -12.37 -18.55
CA ASP A 193 -9.09 -12.45 -17.71
C ASP A 193 -8.51 -11.06 -17.45
N ALA A 194 -8.41 -10.23 -18.50
CA ALA A 194 -7.92 -8.87 -18.41
C ALA A 194 -8.80 -8.01 -17.46
N TYR A 195 -10.12 -8.11 -17.57
CA TYR A 195 -11.05 -7.44 -16.67
C TYR A 195 -10.83 -7.87 -15.21
N VAL A 196 -10.70 -9.17 -14.95
CA VAL A 196 -10.49 -9.69 -13.59
C VAL A 196 -9.11 -9.27 -13.05
N CYS A 197 -8.05 -9.33 -13.87
CA CYS A 197 -6.73 -8.83 -13.50
C CYS A 197 -6.76 -7.33 -13.16
N PHE A 198 -7.47 -6.53 -13.95
CA PHE A 198 -7.64 -5.12 -13.66
C PHE A 198 -8.30 -4.89 -12.30
N ILE A 199 -9.48 -5.47 -12.08
CA ILE A 199 -10.30 -5.25 -10.86
C ILE A 199 -9.65 -5.83 -9.61
N LYS A 200 -9.00 -6.99 -9.70
CA LYS A 200 -8.48 -7.71 -8.52
C LYS A 200 -7.03 -7.37 -8.18
N SER A 201 -6.26 -6.85 -9.15
CA SER A 201 -4.83 -6.56 -8.98
C SER A 201 -4.49 -5.13 -9.33
N LEU A 202 -4.49 -4.77 -10.61
CA LEU A 202 -3.93 -3.51 -11.08
C LEU A 202 -4.63 -2.28 -10.46
N GLN A 203 -5.96 -2.27 -10.41
CA GLN A 203 -6.72 -1.16 -9.80
C GLN A 203 -6.42 -0.97 -8.30
N CYS A 204 -5.91 -2.00 -7.61
CA CYS A 204 -5.59 -1.90 -6.19
C CYS A 204 -4.23 -1.24 -5.93
N GLU A 205 -3.32 -1.20 -6.91
CA GLU A 205 -1.97 -0.70 -6.72
C GLU A 205 -1.92 0.79 -6.40
N TRP A 206 -2.68 1.62 -7.12
CA TRP A 206 -2.71 3.06 -6.85
C TRP A 206 -3.54 3.44 -5.64
N GLY A 207 -4.42 2.57 -5.19
CA GLY A 207 -5.25 2.82 -4.01
C GLY A 207 -4.46 3.04 -2.71
N TYR A 208 -3.23 2.49 -2.59
CA TYR A 208 -2.34 2.80 -1.47
C TYR A 208 -1.75 4.20 -1.60
N ILE A 209 -1.19 4.54 -2.74
CA ILE A 209 -0.61 5.86 -3.02
C ILE A 209 -1.65 6.98 -2.83
N GLN A 210 -2.87 6.77 -3.31
CA GLN A 210 -3.97 7.71 -3.13
C GLN A 210 -4.29 8.02 -1.66
N ARG A 211 -4.01 7.09 -0.74
CA ARG A 211 -4.23 7.29 0.70
C ARG A 211 -3.07 7.97 1.41
N VAL A 212 -1.86 7.85 0.91
CA VAL A 212 -0.65 8.26 1.64
C VAL A 212 0.09 9.43 1.00
N VAL A 213 -0.25 9.81 -0.24
CA VAL A 213 0.39 10.92 -0.94
C VAL A 213 -0.64 12.01 -1.21
N GLU A 214 -0.39 13.18 -0.61
CA GLU A 214 -1.20 14.38 -0.84
C GLU A 214 -1.07 14.84 -2.30
N GLY A 215 -2.14 15.37 -2.87
CA GLY A 215 -2.14 15.87 -4.26
C GLY A 215 -2.06 14.77 -5.33
N ALA A 216 -2.15 13.48 -4.98
CA ALA A 216 -2.06 12.38 -5.95
C ALA A 216 -3.09 12.52 -7.12
N ALA A 217 -4.25 13.12 -6.87
CA ALA A 217 -5.27 13.36 -7.90
C ALA A 217 -4.77 14.20 -9.09
N GLU A 218 -3.82 15.12 -8.85
CA GLU A 218 -3.34 16.08 -9.85
C GLU A 218 -2.56 15.43 -11.01
N VAL A 219 -2.02 14.24 -10.79
CA VAL A 219 -1.19 13.53 -11.77
C VAL A 219 -1.84 12.27 -12.34
N MET A 220 -3.09 11.94 -11.93
CA MET A 220 -3.77 10.70 -12.33
C MET A 220 -4.47 10.77 -13.68
N ASP A 221 -4.65 11.95 -14.30
CA ASP A 221 -5.35 12.13 -15.59
C ASP A 221 -4.81 11.22 -16.72
N PRO A 222 -3.49 11.01 -16.91
CA PRO A 222 -3.00 10.07 -17.92
C PRO A 222 -3.48 8.64 -17.70
N LEU A 223 -3.61 8.22 -16.44
CA LEU A 223 -4.10 6.88 -16.08
C LEU A 223 -5.60 6.75 -16.37
N ASP A 224 -6.41 7.78 -16.05
CA ASP A 224 -7.83 7.82 -16.42
C ASP A 224 -8.02 7.70 -17.92
N LYS A 225 -7.22 8.42 -18.71
CA LYS A 225 -7.25 8.34 -20.19
C LYS A 225 -6.87 6.96 -20.70
N ALA A 226 -5.82 6.35 -20.18
CA ALA A 226 -5.42 4.99 -20.58
C ALA A 226 -6.55 3.97 -20.31
N ILE A 227 -7.22 4.08 -19.16
CA ILE A 227 -8.36 3.23 -18.82
C ILE A 227 -9.52 3.47 -19.81
N GLN A 228 -9.90 4.73 -20.04
CA GLN A 228 -11.08 5.08 -20.84
C GLN A 228 -10.90 4.86 -22.34
N ASP A 229 -9.71 5.14 -22.87
CA ASP A 229 -9.47 5.22 -24.31
C ASP A 229 -8.71 3.99 -24.87
N LYS A 230 -8.13 3.14 -24.00
CA LYS A 230 -7.43 1.93 -24.38
C LYS A 230 -8.07 0.69 -23.78
N PHE A 231 -8.10 0.60 -22.45
CA PHE A 231 -8.53 -0.61 -21.75
C PHE A 231 -10.02 -0.92 -21.97
N LEU A 232 -10.89 0.05 -21.74
CA LEU A 232 -12.33 -0.17 -21.88
C LEU A 232 -12.74 -0.56 -23.32
N PRO A 233 -12.29 0.12 -24.39
CA PRO A 233 -12.59 -0.32 -25.75
C PRO A 233 -12.09 -1.73 -26.06
N ALA A 234 -10.89 -2.11 -25.59
CA ALA A 234 -10.35 -3.44 -25.77
C ALA A 234 -11.19 -4.52 -25.09
N VAL A 235 -11.66 -4.27 -23.86
CA VAL A 235 -12.55 -5.19 -23.12
C VAL A 235 -13.89 -5.39 -23.83
N PHE A 236 -14.51 -4.29 -24.30
CA PHE A 236 -15.80 -4.33 -24.99
C PHE A 236 -15.71 -4.74 -26.47
N GLY A 237 -14.53 -4.66 -27.05
CA GLY A 237 -14.29 -4.93 -28.50
C GLY A 237 -14.88 -3.87 -29.41
N ARG A 238 -15.14 -2.67 -28.90
CA ARG A 238 -15.69 -1.50 -29.62
C ARG A 238 -15.45 -0.21 -28.89
N GLU A 239 -15.56 0.89 -29.60
CA GLU A 239 -15.61 2.21 -28.98
C GLU A 239 -16.82 2.33 -28.04
N MET A 240 -16.61 3.06 -26.96
CA MET A 240 -17.63 3.27 -25.94
C MET A 240 -18.25 4.66 -26.02
N LEU A 241 -19.56 4.73 -25.79
CA LEU A 241 -20.28 5.97 -25.68
C LEU A 241 -19.97 6.66 -24.33
N SER A 242 -20.09 7.98 -24.27
CA SER A 242 -19.79 8.75 -23.05
C SER A 242 -20.56 8.25 -21.82
N TRP A 243 -21.85 7.95 -21.97
CA TRP A 243 -22.66 7.44 -20.87
C TRP A 243 -22.23 6.02 -20.41
N GLU A 244 -21.69 5.19 -21.32
CA GLU A 244 -21.15 3.87 -20.97
C GLU A 244 -19.86 4.00 -20.15
N LYS A 245 -18.98 4.93 -20.53
CA LYS A 245 -17.76 5.26 -19.77
C LYS A 245 -18.08 5.73 -18.35
N GLU A 246 -19.19 6.45 -18.15
CA GLU A 246 -19.65 6.82 -16.81
C GLU A 246 -20.28 5.64 -16.07
N LEU A 247 -21.07 4.83 -16.75
CA LEU A 247 -21.73 3.68 -16.12
C LEU A 247 -20.74 2.63 -15.59
N VAL A 248 -19.65 2.36 -16.29
CA VAL A 248 -18.65 1.35 -15.88
C VAL A 248 -17.98 1.69 -14.55
N LYS A 249 -17.96 2.95 -14.14
CA LYS A 249 -17.43 3.37 -12.83
C LYS A 249 -18.26 2.83 -11.68
N ALA A 250 -19.56 2.69 -11.87
CA ALA A 250 -20.48 2.22 -10.83
C ALA A 250 -20.22 0.75 -10.44
N ALA A 251 -20.60 0.40 -9.22
CA ALA A 251 -20.48 -0.96 -8.71
C ALA A 251 -21.26 -1.96 -9.59
N VAL A 252 -20.77 -3.19 -9.66
CA VAL A 252 -21.39 -4.29 -10.44
C VAL A 252 -22.86 -4.47 -10.09
N LYS A 253 -23.24 -4.37 -8.82
CA LYS A 253 -24.64 -4.46 -8.34
C LYS A 253 -25.54 -3.34 -8.89
N ARG A 254 -24.98 -2.22 -9.33
CA ARG A 254 -25.70 -1.07 -9.90
C ARG A 254 -25.68 -1.02 -11.43
N GLY A 255 -25.10 -2.02 -12.06
CA GLY A 255 -25.01 -2.11 -13.52
C GLY A 255 -23.66 -1.64 -14.10
N GLY A 256 -22.73 -1.20 -13.28
CA GLY A 256 -21.37 -0.86 -13.69
C GLY A 256 -20.42 -2.05 -13.70
N LEU A 257 -19.14 -1.79 -13.85
CA LEU A 257 -18.06 -2.78 -13.79
C LEU A 257 -17.14 -2.60 -12.58
N GLY A 258 -17.36 -1.55 -11.77
CA GLY A 258 -16.49 -1.21 -10.64
C GLY A 258 -15.11 -0.66 -11.05
N ILE A 259 -14.97 -0.20 -12.29
CA ILE A 259 -13.76 0.43 -12.82
C ILE A 259 -13.81 1.91 -12.46
N ARG A 260 -13.21 2.26 -11.33
CA ARG A 260 -13.27 3.61 -10.78
C ARG A 260 -12.30 4.55 -11.49
N CYS A 261 -12.64 5.84 -11.53
CA CYS A 261 -11.76 6.90 -12.00
C CYS A 261 -10.68 7.17 -10.94
N PRO A 262 -9.38 6.94 -11.22
CA PRO A 262 -8.29 7.22 -10.29
C PRO A 262 -8.26 8.67 -9.77
N THR A 263 -8.51 9.66 -10.61
CA THR A 263 -8.52 11.07 -10.22
C THR A 263 -9.63 11.38 -9.22
N GLU A 264 -10.84 10.85 -9.42
CA GLU A 264 -11.98 11.05 -8.51
C GLU A 264 -11.74 10.37 -7.15
N THR A 265 -11.24 9.13 -7.17
CA THR A 265 -11.01 8.35 -5.94
C THR A 265 -9.86 8.86 -5.09
N ALA A 266 -8.86 9.52 -5.68
CA ALA A 266 -7.66 9.96 -4.97
C ALA A 266 -7.97 10.99 -3.89
N LYS A 267 -8.84 11.96 -4.16
CA LYS A 267 -9.21 13.03 -3.21
C LYS A 267 -9.84 12.45 -1.96
N ASP A 268 -10.84 11.61 -2.15
CA ASP A 268 -11.57 10.97 -1.04
C ASP A 268 -10.69 9.98 -0.26
N ALA A 269 -9.84 9.23 -0.95
CA ALA A 269 -8.96 8.25 -0.33
C ALA A 269 -7.96 8.91 0.63
N TYR A 270 -7.36 10.04 0.24
CA TYR A 270 -6.44 10.80 1.09
C TYR A 270 -7.15 11.36 2.33
N GLN A 271 -8.28 12.05 2.12
CA GLN A 271 -9.07 12.61 3.23
C GLN A 271 -9.48 11.54 4.23
N MET A 272 -10.02 10.41 3.75
CA MET A 272 -10.40 9.28 4.61
C MET A 272 -9.21 8.73 5.42
N SER A 273 -8.03 8.69 4.81
CA SER A 273 -6.81 8.23 5.48
C SER A 273 -6.40 9.20 6.59
N VAL A 274 -6.36 10.49 6.31
CA VAL A 274 -6.00 11.54 7.29
C VAL A 274 -6.98 11.54 8.46
N GLU A 275 -8.28 11.56 8.20
CA GLU A 275 -9.31 11.56 9.25
C GLU A 275 -9.29 10.26 10.07
N GLY A 276 -9.14 9.11 9.41
CA GLY A 276 -9.14 7.80 10.07
C GLY A 276 -7.90 7.56 10.94
N THR A 277 -6.77 8.24 10.65
CA THR A 277 -5.53 8.08 11.41
C THR A 277 -5.25 9.23 12.38
N ALA A 278 -6.14 10.22 12.50
CA ALA A 278 -5.91 11.45 13.27
C ALA A 278 -5.51 11.19 14.73
N LYS A 279 -6.21 10.29 15.43
CA LYS A 279 -5.87 9.93 16.83
C LYS A 279 -4.50 9.25 16.96
N MET A 280 -4.15 8.40 16.00
CA MET A 280 -2.83 7.76 15.96
C MET A 280 -1.72 8.81 15.77
N VAL A 281 -1.91 9.72 14.81
CA VAL A 281 -0.97 10.81 14.54
C VAL A 281 -0.81 11.72 15.76
N GLU A 282 -1.90 12.02 16.44
CA GLU A 282 -1.88 12.83 17.66
C GLU A 282 -1.12 12.14 18.80
N ALA A 283 -1.38 10.86 19.06
CA ALA A 283 -0.62 10.07 20.04
C ALA A 283 0.88 10.05 19.74
N VAL A 284 1.26 9.88 18.46
CA VAL A 284 2.67 9.92 18.04
C VAL A 284 3.29 11.31 18.28
N ARG A 285 2.57 12.39 17.93
CA ARG A 285 3.05 13.78 18.13
C ARG A 285 3.24 14.13 19.58
N GLN A 286 2.35 13.70 20.45
CA GLN A 286 2.41 13.97 21.90
C GLN A 286 3.32 12.99 22.64
N GLY A 287 3.71 11.86 22.01
CA GLY A 287 4.48 10.80 22.65
C GLY A 287 3.68 10.05 23.71
N THR A 288 2.36 10.03 23.59
CA THR A 288 1.42 9.33 24.48
C THR A 288 1.06 7.95 23.93
N ASP A 289 0.53 7.09 24.80
CA ASP A 289 -0.01 5.80 24.36
C ASP A 289 -1.31 6.00 23.55
N LEU A 290 -1.49 5.17 22.53
CA LEU A 290 -2.70 5.16 21.72
C LEU A 290 -3.82 4.47 22.50
N VAL A 291 -4.97 5.14 22.62
CA VAL A 291 -6.21 4.51 23.10
C VAL A 291 -6.85 3.77 21.92
N GLU A 292 -6.59 2.46 21.85
CA GLU A 292 -6.97 1.62 20.69
C GLU A 292 -8.47 1.64 20.39
N GLU A 293 -9.31 1.59 21.44
CA GLU A 293 -10.78 1.61 21.28
C GLU A 293 -11.25 2.88 20.59
N GLU A 294 -10.78 4.03 21.05
CA GLU A 294 -11.14 5.32 20.45
C GLU A 294 -10.65 5.46 19.01
N HIS A 295 -9.44 4.98 18.72
CA HIS A 295 -8.90 4.98 17.35
C HIS A 295 -9.73 4.08 16.44
N ASN A 296 -10.05 2.87 16.88
CA ASN A 296 -10.85 1.93 16.11
C ASN A 296 -12.27 2.43 15.87
N ASP A 297 -12.88 3.11 16.84
CA ASP A 297 -14.21 3.69 16.70
C ASP A 297 -14.20 4.84 15.69
N GLN A 298 -13.23 5.75 15.77
CA GLN A 298 -13.05 6.80 14.77
C GLN A 298 -12.86 6.21 13.36
N LEU A 299 -12.01 5.22 13.22
CA LEU A 299 -11.77 4.57 11.94
C LEU A 299 -13.02 3.90 11.36
N ARG A 300 -13.84 3.26 12.21
CA ARG A 300 -15.14 2.67 11.82
C ARG A 300 -16.12 3.75 11.40
N GLU A 301 -16.19 4.85 12.13
CA GLU A 301 -17.08 5.97 11.84
C GLU A 301 -16.73 6.63 10.51
N VAL A 302 -15.48 7.04 10.31
CA VAL A 302 -15.00 7.61 9.04
C VAL A 302 -15.29 6.69 7.85
N ARG A 303 -15.01 5.39 7.98
CA ARG A 303 -15.30 4.41 6.94
C ARG A 303 -16.79 4.29 6.64
N ARG A 304 -17.65 4.31 7.67
CA ARG A 304 -19.11 4.23 7.53
C ARG A 304 -19.66 5.46 6.82
N GLU A 305 -19.22 6.65 7.21
CA GLU A 305 -19.67 7.91 6.62
C GLU A 305 -19.25 8.04 5.17
N MET A 306 -17.98 7.77 4.87
CA MET A 306 -17.47 7.79 3.50
C MET A 306 -18.17 6.78 2.62
N LYS A 307 -18.38 5.56 3.10
CA LYS A 307 -19.13 4.54 2.36
C LYS A 307 -20.55 4.98 2.09
N ALA A 308 -21.24 5.55 3.06
CA ALA A 308 -22.62 6.03 2.89
C ALA A 308 -22.68 7.19 1.89
N ARG A 309 -21.71 8.13 1.92
CA ARG A 309 -21.58 9.21 0.96
C ARG A 309 -21.39 8.67 -0.45
N TRP A 310 -20.41 7.79 -0.67
CA TRP A 310 -20.17 7.19 -1.98
C TRP A 310 -21.36 6.38 -2.51
N GLU A 311 -22.02 5.60 -1.65
CA GLU A 311 -23.20 4.83 -2.05
C GLU A 311 -24.37 5.73 -2.47
N LYS A 312 -24.52 6.88 -1.83
CA LYS A 312 -25.54 7.87 -2.17
C LYS A 312 -25.21 8.58 -3.49
N GLU A 313 -23.99 9.10 -3.61
CA GLU A 313 -23.51 9.78 -4.83
C GLU A 313 -23.57 8.85 -6.05
N GLU A 314 -23.12 7.63 -5.91
CA GLU A 314 -23.17 6.62 -6.98
C GLU A 314 -24.62 6.29 -7.38
N GLU A 315 -25.53 6.17 -6.42
CA GLU A 315 -26.95 5.91 -6.70
C GLU A 315 -27.61 7.11 -7.43
N GLU A 316 -27.29 8.33 -7.02
CA GLU A 316 -27.76 9.57 -7.66
C GLU A 316 -27.20 9.68 -9.09
N ASN A 317 -25.89 9.46 -9.27
CA ASN A 317 -25.26 9.49 -10.59
C ASN A 317 -25.86 8.45 -11.54
N VAL A 318 -26.07 7.23 -11.10
CA VAL A 318 -26.71 6.20 -11.93
C VAL A 318 -28.17 6.53 -12.25
N LYS A 319 -28.93 7.14 -11.32
CA LYS A 319 -30.30 7.60 -11.59
C LYS A 319 -30.33 8.69 -12.66
N HIS A 320 -29.47 9.69 -12.57
CA HIS A 320 -29.34 10.74 -13.58
C HIS A 320 -28.97 10.17 -14.94
N LEU A 321 -27.96 9.31 -14.96
CA LEU A 321 -27.51 8.65 -16.17
C LEU A 321 -28.64 7.83 -16.85
N VAL A 322 -29.42 7.09 -16.07
CA VAL A 322 -30.59 6.34 -16.59
C VAL A 322 -31.67 7.27 -17.10
N ALA A 323 -31.91 8.42 -16.46
CA ALA A 323 -32.90 9.40 -16.92
C ALA A 323 -32.51 9.99 -18.28
N ASP A 324 -31.23 10.26 -18.51
CA ASP A 324 -30.68 10.91 -19.70
C ASP A 324 -30.43 9.94 -20.88
N LEU A 325 -30.63 8.63 -20.68
CA LEU A 325 -30.44 7.65 -21.76
C LEU A 325 -31.37 7.92 -22.93
N PRO A 326 -30.84 8.03 -24.17
CA PRO A 326 -31.62 8.45 -25.36
C PRO A 326 -32.63 7.40 -25.80
N ASN A 327 -32.46 6.14 -25.43
CA ASN A 327 -33.25 5.01 -25.91
C ASN A 327 -33.89 4.20 -24.77
N LYS A 328 -35.12 3.74 -24.99
CA LYS A 328 -35.87 2.88 -24.05
C LYS A 328 -35.21 1.49 -23.81
N ARG A 329 -34.44 0.98 -24.80
CA ARG A 329 -33.85 -0.38 -24.72
C ARG A 329 -32.73 -0.45 -23.68
N PRO A 330 -31.65 0.38 -23.71
CA PRO A 330 -30.63 0.39 -22.68
C PRO A 330 -31.19 0.72 -21.29
N LYS A 331 -32.16 1.64 -21.22
CA LYS A 331 -32.82 1.97 -19.96
C LYS A 331 -33.48 0.76 -19.30
N ARG A 332 -34.27 -0.01 -20.05
CA ARG A 332 -34.92 -1.23 -19.56
C ARG A 332 -33.91 -2.32 -19.19
N ALA A 333 -32.85 -2.48 -19.99
CA ALA A 333 -31.79 -3.45 -19.72
C ALA A 333 -31.11 -3.13 -18.37
N LEU A 334 -30.72 -1.89 -18.16
CA LEU A 334 -30.07 -1.44 -16.93
C LEU A 334 -30.99 -1.55 -15.70
N GLU A 335 -32.27 -1.17 -15.82
CA GLU A 335 -33.26 -1.35 -14.76
C GLU A 335 -33.43 -2.82 -14.37
N ARG A 336 -33.44 -3.71 -15.35
CA ARG A 336 -33.53 -5.16 -15.11
C ARG A 336 -32.28 -5.70 -14.42
N VAL A 337 -31.08 -5.35 -14.89
CA VAL A 337 -29.80 -5.74 -14.29
C VAL A 337 -29.74 -5.34 -12.82
N ARG A 338 -30.18 -4.13 -12.50
CA ARG A 338 -30.19 -3.61 -11.11
C ARG A 338 -31.21 -4.33 -10.23
N LYS A 339 -32.43 -4.57 -10.75
CA LYS A 339 -33.53 -5.20 -10.00
C LYS A 339 -33.27 -6.67 -9.71
N GLU A 340 -32.74 -7.40 -10.66
CA GLU A 340 -32.59 -8.87 -10.61
C GLU A 340 -31.17 -9.30 -10.20
N ASN A 341 -30.26 -8.35 -9.90
CA ASN A 341 -28.84 -8.59 -9.56
C ASN A 341 -28.14 -9.56 -10.56
N MET A 342 -28.42 -9.39 -11.84
CA MET A 342 -27.96 -10.30 -12.93
C MET A 342 -26.47 -10.19 -13.25
N SER A 343 -25.70 -9.42 -12.48
CA SER A 343 -24.29 -9.11 -12.76
C SER A 343 -23.30 -9.91 -11.93
N GLY A 344 -23.77 -10.82 -11.09
CA GLY A 344 -22.92 -11.60 -10.18
C GLY A 344 -21.80 -12.38 -10.89
N TRP A 345 -22.00 -12.79 -12.13
CA TRP A 345 -21.00 -13.48 -12.95
C TRP A 345 -19.71 -12.66 -13.19
N LEU A 346 -19.76 -11.33 -13.13
CA LEU A 346 -18.59 -10.46 -13.22
C LEU A 346 -17.70 -10.48 -11.97
N THR A 347 -18.21 -10.99 -10.86
CA THR A 347 -17.45 -11.10 -9.61
C THR A 347 -16.70 -12.41 -9.47
N VAL A 348 -16.95 -13.35 -10.39
CA VAL A 348 -16.35 -14.70 -10.41
C VAL A 348 -15.11 -14.69 -11.31
N GLY A 349 -13.99 -15.21 -10.80
CA GLY A 349 -12.80 -15.40 -11.61
C GLY A 349 -12.98 -16.46 -12.68
N PRO A 350 -12.37 -16.30 -13.87
CA PRO A 350 -12.39 -17.31 -14.93
C PRO A 350 -11.78 -18.63 -14.43
N SER A 351 -12.41 -19.75 -14.75
CA SER A 351 -11.92 -21.08 -14.38
C SER A 351 -12.44 -22.13 -15.35
N LYS A 352 -11.53 -22.74 -16.09
CA LYS A 352 -11.85 -23.86 -16.99
C LYS A 352 -12.41 -25.05 -16.21
N GLN A 353 -11.87 -25.34 -15.04
CA GLN A 353 -12.28 -26.47 -14.20
C GLN A 353 -13.75 -26.39 -13.79
N TYR A 354 -14.24 -25.16 -13.55
CA TYR A 354 -15.62 -24.94 -13.10
C TYR A 354 -16.53 -24.36 -14.19
N GLY A 355 -16.04 -24.25 -15.44
CA GLY A 355 -16.84 -23.73 -16.57
C GLY A 355 -17.18 -22.24 -16.45
N PHE A 356 -16.37 -21.46 -15.72
CA PHE A 356 -16.55 -20.00 -15.58
C PHE A 356 -15.72 -19.19 -16.55
N ASP A 357 -14.96 -19.83 -17.42
CA ASP A 357 -14.25 -19.19 -18.51
C ASP A 357 -15.20 -19.00 -19.71
N LEU A 358 -15.26 -17.76 -20.20
CA LEU A 358 -16.06 -17.41 -21.37
C LEU A 358 -15.11 -17.17 -22.54
N SER A 359 -15.53 -17.57 -23.76
CA SER A 359 -14.81 -17.14 -24.94
C SER A 359 -14.86 -15.60 -25.07
N ARG A 360 -13.95 -15.05 -25.85
CA ARG A 360 -13.90 -13.61 -26.13
C ARG A 360 -15.25 -13.07 -26.58
N GLU A 361 -15.86 -13.73 -27.53
CA GLU A 361 -17.16 -13.37 -28.12
C GLU A 361 -18.26 -13.45 -27.06
N MET A 362 -18.34 -14.56 -26.32
CA MET A 362 -19.34 -14.75 -25.28
C MET A 362 -19.24 -13.68 -24.18
N PHE A 363 -18.04 -13.31 -23.78
CA PHE A 363 -17.84 -12.29 -22.76
C PHE A 363 -18.26 -10.90 -23.27
N ARG A 364 -17.78 -10.50 -24.46
CA ARG A 364 -18.14 -9.23 -25.11
C ARG A 364 -19.64 -9.12 -25.39
N ASP A 365 -20.26 -10.17 -25.90
CA ASP A 365 -21.72 -10.21 -26.14
C ASP A 365 -22.49 -9.98 -24.84
N ARG A 366 -22.13 -10.67 -23.77
CA ARG A 366 -22.78 -10.48 -22.46
C ARG A 366 -22.60 -9.09 -21.89
N LEU A 367 -21.43 -8.46 -22.08
CA LEU A 367 -21.20 -7.07 -21.70
C LEU A 367 -22.07 -6.12 -22.53
N ASN A 368 -22.15 -6.33 -23.83
CA ASN A 368 -22.89 -5.47 -24.76
C ASN A 368 -24.42 -5.63 -24.67
N LEU A 369 -24.91 -6.74 -24.17
CA LEU A 369 -26.35 -6.99 -23.93
C LEU A 369 -26.85 -6.46 -22.58
N ARG A 370 -25.94 -6.07 -21.72
CA ARG A 370 -26.20 -5.59 -20.37
C ARG A 370 -26.52 -4.12 -20.32
#